data_35f6906a947a1b2ff2f9e3eaa09727ea
#
_entry.id   35f6906a947a1b2ff2f9e3eaa09727ea
#
_cell.length_a   1.000
_cell.length_b   1.000
_cell.length_c   1.000
_cell.angle_alpha   90.00
_cell.angle_beta   90.00
_cell.angle_gamma   90.00
#
_symmetry.space_group_name_H-M   'P 1'
#
loop_
_entity.id
_entity.type
_entity.pdbx_description
1 polymer ?
#
loop_
_entity_poly.entity_id
_entity_poly.type
_entity_poly.pdbx_seq_one_letter_code
_entity_poly.pdbx_strand_id
1 'polypeptide(L)'
;AGFTMGIDDPSLGYISIVRLPADAADALRRAATDTPRALRLLAASYSANAYAFSVRYQNCNQWVAELLALAWGGLDHGDHDTDDADSDLRERAQHWLRQASYAPQPVDIDSHALMFASTFVPLVHLDDHPEADVFAMKLKISLPSTVERFIQERLPGSERIELCYDRERVVVHHGWTPIAEGCQPGEGDRVVPLGA
;
A
#
# COMPACT_ATOMS: atom_id res chain seq x y z
N ALA A 1 1.94 -12.17 12.64
CA ALA A 1 2.93 -11.14 12.89
C ALA A 1 3.93 -10.96 11.75
N GLY A 2 4.15 -11.94 10.86
CA GLY A 2 5.05 -11.82 9.70
C GLY A 2 4.51 -11.02 8.51
N PHE A 3 3.37 -10.40 8.65
CA PHE A 3 2.66 -9.79 7.54
C PHE A 3 3.21 -8.43 7.09
N THR A 4 4.02 -7.80 7.91
CA THR A 4 4.59 -6.49 7.61
C THR A 4 5.93 -6.58 6.88
N MET A 5 6.36 -7.79 6.54
CA MET A 5 7.73 -7.94 6.68
C MET A 5 8.42 -8.28 5.44
N GLY A 6 8.34 -8.15 4.41
CA GLY A 6 9.38 -8.34 3.38
C GLY A 6 10.84 -8.26 3.92
N ILE A 7 11.05 -8.77 5.14
CA ILE A 7 12.32 -8.73 5.82
C ILE A 7 12.73 -10.16 6.06
N ASP A 8 13.87 -10.54 5.52
CA ASP A 8 14.45 -11.89 5.67
C ASP A 8 14.91 -12.17 7.11
N ASP A 9 15.23 -11.13 7.87
CA ASP A 9 15.64 -11.25 9.28
C ASP A 9 14.48 -10.95 10.24
N PRO A 10 13.92 -11.96 10.94
CA PRO A 10 12.82 -11.77 11.88
C PRO A 10 13.21 -11.00 13.16
N SER A 11 14.49 -10.73 13.37
CA SER A 11 14.97 -9.90 14.48
C SER A 11 14.87 -8.40 14.21
N LEU A 12 14.63 -8.01 12.97
CA LEU A 12 14.47 -6.63 12.57
C LEU A 12 13.00 -6.27 12.42
N GLY A 13 12.66 -5.02 12.66
CA GLY A 13 11.33 -4.48 12.42
C GLY A 13 11.39 -3.06 11.88
N TYR A 14 10.57 -2.78 10.85
CA TYR A 14 10.45 -1.47 10.25
C TYR A 14 9.02 -0.97 10.40
N ILE A 15 8.87 0.28 10.83
CA ILE A 15 7.59 0.98 10.91
C ILE A 15 7.77 2.31 10.19
N SER A 16 6.91 2.58 9.22
CA SER A 16 6.86 3.88 8.56
C SER A 16 5.58 4.61 8.96
N ILE A 17 5.73 5.89 9.30
CA ILE A 17 4.65 6.78 9.69
C ILE A 17 4.70 7.99 8.75
N VAL A 18 3.60 8.20 8.00
CA VAL A 18 3.45 9.37 7.15
C VAL A 18 2.47 10.34 7.81
N ARG A 19 2.94 11.55 8.10
CA ARG A 19 2.13 12.66 8.60
C ARG A 19 1.65 13.48 7.42
N LEU A 20 0.34 13.68 7.36
CA LEU A 20 -0.29 14.44 6.28
C LEU A 20 -0.54 15.89 6.70
N PRO A 21 -0.61 16.84 5.74
CA PRO A 21 -1.17 18.15 5.98
C PRO A 21 -2.60 18.07 6.55
N ALA A 22 -2.99 19.02 7.37
CA ALA A 22 -4.23 18.96 8.17
C ALA A 22 -5.48 18.68 7.33
N ASP A 23 -5.66 19.38 6.22
CA ASP A 23 -6.85 19.23 5.38
C ASP A 23 -6.92 17.84 4.74
N ALA A 24 -5.79 17.31 4.28
CA ALA A 24 -5.69 15.97 3.69
C ALA A 24 -5.90 14.88 4.76
N ALA A 25 -5.37 15.09 5.96
CA ALA A 25 -5.57 14.21 7.10
C ALA A 25 -7.04 14.17 7.54
N ASP A 26 -7.72 15.32 7.59
CA ASP A 26 -9.13 15.40 7.93
C ASP A 26 -10.02 14.75 6.87
N ALA A 27 -9.71 14.91 5.58
CA ALA A 27 -10.42 14.22 4.51
C ALA A 27 -10.26 12.70 4.64
N LEU A 28 -9.04 12.23 4.85
CA LEU A 28 -8.76 10.79 5.04
C LEU A 28 -9.44 10.25 6.30
N ARG A 29 -9.42 10.99 7.40
CA ARG A 29 -10.11 10.59 8.62
C ARG A 29 -11.62 10.44 8.38
N ARG A 30 -12.25 11.38 7.69
CA ARG A 30 -13.68 11.27 7.34
C ARG A 30 -13.97 10.02 6.50
N ALA A 31 -13.18 9.80 5.45
CA ALA A 31 -13.33 8.63 4.59
C ALA A 31 -13.13 7.31 5.37
N ALA A 32 -12.12 7.24 6.23
CA ALA A 32 -11.80 6.04 7.01
C ALA A 32 -12.81 5.76 8.14
N THR A 33 -13.48 6.78 8.67
CA THR A 33 -14.50 6.63 9.72
C THR A 33 -15.92 6.49 9.19
N ASP A 34 -16.14 6.73 7.90
CA ASP A 34 -17.37 6.38 7.21
C ASP A 34 -17.38 4.87 6.93
N THR A 35 -17.73 4.10 7.95
CA THR A 35 -17.68 2.64 7.89
C THR A 35 -18.46 2.06 6.70
N PRO A 36 -19.69 2.49 6.38
CA PRO A 36 -20.41 1.97 5.22
C PRO A 36 -19.62 2.15 3.93
N ARG A 37 -19.04 3.31 3.68
CA ARG A 37 -18.26 3.59 2.47
C ARG A 37 -16.92 2.86 2.44
N ALA A 38 -16.20 2.84 3.56
CA ALA A 38 -14.94 2.13 3.66
C ALA A 38 -15.11 0.62 3.41
N LEU A 39 -16.24 0.04 3.84
CA LEU A 39 -16.58 -1.37 3.58
C LEU A 39 -16.93 -1.61 2.10
N ARG A 40 -17.55 -0.65 1.41
CA ARG A 40 -17.84 -0.75 -0.02
C ARG A 40 -16.58 -0.79 -0.90
N LEU A 41 -15.45 -0.33 -0.39
CA LEU A 41 -14.15 -0.48 -1.05
C LEU A 41 -13.54 -1.88 -0.89
N LEU A 42 -14.11 -2.77 -0.08
CA LEU A 42 -13.57 -4.12 0.09
C LEU A 42 -13.93 -5.01 -1.09
N ALA A 43 -12.93 -5.72 -1.63
CA ALA A 43 -13.20 -6.80 -2.56
C ALA A 43 -13.79 -8.02 -1.86
N ALA A 44 -14.59 -8.80 -2.59
CA ALA A 44 -15.10 -10.07 -2.10
C ALA A 44 -14.00 -11.12 -1.89
N SER A 45 -12.85 -10.96 -2.55
CA SER A 45 -11.75 -11.91 -2.51
C SER A 45 -10.41 -11.21 -2.34
N TYR A 46 -9.58 -11.77 -1.46
CA TYR A 46 -8.23 -11.30 -1.20
C TYR A 46 -7.21 -12.00 -2.11
N SER A 47 -6.22 -11.24 -2.56
CA SER A 47 -4.98 -11.79 -3.13
C SER A 47 -3.80 -10.96 -2.69
N ALA A 48 -2.77 -11.58 -2.11
CA ALA A 48 -1.58 -10.88 -1.63
C ALA A 48 -0.85 -10.13 -2.75
N ASN A 49 -0.92 -10.67 -3.97
CA ASN A 49 -0.35 -10.11 -5.18
C ASN A 49 -1.39 -9.50 -6.12
N ALA A 50 -2.55 -9.08 -5.63
CA ALA A 50 -3.60 -8.49 -6.46
C ALA A 50 -3.05 -7.40 -7.39
N TYR A 51 -3.47 -7.44 -8.66
CA TYR A 51 -3.13 -6.39 -9.62
C TYR A 51 -3.73 -5.05 -9.16
N ALA A 52 -2.89 -4.05 -9.06
CA ALA A 52 -3.25 -2.77 -8.45
C ALA A 52 -4.45 -2.04 -9.08
N PHE A 53 -4.83 -2.43 -10.29
CA PHE A 53 -5.96 -1.85 -11.03
C PHE A 53 -7.01 -2.89 -11.45
N SER A 54 -7.16 -3.96 -10.67
CA SER A 54 -8.22 -4.94 -10.81
C SER A 54 -9.21 -4.84 -9.66
N VAL A 55 -10.49 -4.93 -9.95
CA VAL A 55 -11.54 -5.02 -8.93
C VAL A 55 -11.82 -6.45 -8.48
N ARG A 56 -11.19 -7.44 -9.13
CA ARG A 56 -11.45 -8.86 -8.87
C ARG A 56 -10.92 -9.32 -7.53
N TYR A 57 -9.67 -8.94 -7.22
CA TYR A 57 -9.02 -9.19 -5.95
C TYR A 57 -8.58 -7.88 -5.30
N GLN A 58 -8.10 -7.98 -4.08
CA GLN A 58 -7.55 -6.83 -3.36
C GLN A 58 -6.52 -7.30 -2.32
N ASN A 59 -5.42 -6.58 -2.18
CA ASN A 59 -4.57 -6.66 -1.00
C ASN A 59 -4.81 -5.46 -0.07
N CYS A 60 -4.25 -5.50 1.13
CA CYS A 60 -4.44 -4.43 2.13
C CYS A 60 -3.93 -3.05 1.66
N ASN A 61 -2.83 -3.01 0.91
CA ASN A 61 -2.29 -1.74 0.41
C ASN A 61 -3.14 -1.15 -0.72
N GLN A 62 -3.73 -2.00 -1.55
CA GLN A 62 -4.67 -1.56 -2.58
C GLN A 62 -5.94 -0.96 -1.94
N TRP A 63 -6.47 -1.58 -0.87
CA TRP A 63 -7.57 -0.99 -0.13
C TRP A 63 -7.22 0.38 0.43
N VAL A 64 -6.00 0.56 0.99
CA VAL A 64 -5.52 1.87 1.44
C VAL A 64 -5.45 2.87 0.29
N ALA A 65 -4.90 2.49 -0.86
CA ALA A 65 -4.84 3.37 -2.03
C ALA A 65 -6.24 3.79 -2.52
N GLU A 66 -7.19 2.86 -2.58
CA GLU A 66 -8.59 3.13 -2.94
C GLU A 66 -9.28 4.04 -1.89
N LEU A 67 -8.93 3.90 -0.60
CA LEU A 67 -9.40 4.79 0.46
C LEU A 67 -8.82 6.22 0.31
N LEU A 68 -7.56 6.36 -0.11
CA LEU A 68 -6.99 7.67 -0.45
C LEU A 68 -7.71 8.30 -1.65
N ALA A 69 -8.09 7.49 -2.64
CA ALA A 69 -8.90 7.97 -3.77
C ALA A 69 -10.28 8.47 -3.31
N LEU A 70 -10.93 7.75 -2.40
CA LEU A 70 -12.18 8.19 -1.81
C LEU A 70 -12.02 9.52 -1.07
N ALA A 71 -10.95 9.66 -0.27
CA ALA A 71 -10.70 10.84 0.54
C ALA A 71 -10.37 12.09 -0.28
N TRP A 72 -9.61 11.94 -1.37
CA TRP A 72 -9.04 13.08 -2.11
C TRP A 72 -9.56 13.23 -3.53
N GLY A 73 -10.31 12.24 -4.03
CA GLY A 73 -10.84 12.20 -5.39
C GLY A 73 -12.21 12.83 -5.57
N GLY A 74 -12.84 13.30 -4.49
CA GLY A 74 -14.21 13.85 -4.56
C GLY A 74 -15.25 12.81 -5.00
N LEU A 75 -15.03 11.54 -4.69
CA LEU A 75 -15.89 10.44 -5.08
C LEU A 75 -17.18 10.37 -4.26
N ASP A 76 -17.39 11.35 -3.39
CA ASP A 76 -18.52 11.44 -2.44
C ASP A 76 -19.88 11.67 -3.07
N HIS A 77 -19.92 12.10 -4.32
CA HIS A 77 -21.13 12.57 -4.98
C HIS A 77 -21.74 11.54 -5.96
N GLY A 78 -21.65 10.26 -5.65
CA GLY A 78 -22.40 9.21 -6.37
C GLY A 78 -23.75 8.99 -5.70
N ASP A 79 -24.83 9.00 -6.49
CA ASP A 79 -26.20 8.78 -6.06
C ASP A 79 -26.33 7.57 -5.13
N HIS A 80 -26.89 7.80 -3.95
CA HIS A 80 -27.11 6.78 -2.92
C HIS A 80 -28.23 5.78 -3.24
N ASP A 81 -28.87 5.89 -4.39
CA ASP A 81 -30.17 5.26 -4.65
C ASP A 81 -30.19 4.09 -5.64
N THR A 82 -29.05 3.58 -6.09
CA THR A 82 -29.05 2.40 -6.96
C THR A 82 -28.15 1.29 -6.42
N ASP A 83 -28.68 0.06 -6.38
CA ASP A 83 -27.92 -1.17 -6.02
C ASP A 83 -26.68 -1.40 -6.93
N ASP A 84 -26.64 -0.76 -8.11
CA ASP A 84 -25.50 -0.74 -9.03
C ASP A 84 -24.34 0.18 -8.58
N ALA A 85 -24.59 1.05 -7.60
CA ALA A 85 -23.56 1.99 -7.13
C ALA A 85 -22.38 1.32 -6.38
N ASP A 86 -22.55 0.09 -5.92
CA ASP A 86 -21.55 -0.61 -5.10
C ASP A 86 -20.40 -1.20 -5.91
N SER A 87 -20.67 -1.76 -7.08
CA SER A 87 -19.64 -2.30 -7.98
C SER A 87 -18.77 -1.19 -8.59
N ASP A 88 -19.34 0.01 -8.73
CA ASP A 88 -18.69 1.15 -9.38
C ASP A 88 -17.70 1.91 -8.49
N LEU A 89 -17.83 1.86 -7.15
CA LEU A 89 -16.99 2.70 -6.27
C LEU A 89 -15.50 2.34 -6.37
N ARG A 90 -15.15 1.05 -6.42
CA ARG A 90 -13.78 0.60 -6.59
C ARG A 90 -13.23 0.94 -7.98
N GLU A 91 -14.04 0.77 -9.02
CA GLU A 91 -13.66 1.14 -10.39
C GLU A 91 -13.39 2.64 -10.49
N ARG A 92 -14.24 3.46 -9.91
CA ARG A 92 -14.06 4.93 -9.84
C ARG A 92 -12.81 5.31 -9.06
N ALA A 93 -12.56 4.65 -7.93
CA ALA A 93 -11.36 4.88 -7.14
C ALA A 93 -10.09 4.53 -7.93
N GLN A 94 -10.07 3.39 -8.60
CA GLN A 94 -8.94 2.97 -9.44
C GLN A 94 -8.77 3.85 -10.68
N HIS A 95 -9.87 4.31 -11.28
CA HIS A 95 -9.81 5.27 -12.38
C HIS A 95 -9.16 6.58 -11.92
N TRP A 96 -9.60 7.12 -10.78
CA TRP A 96 -9.00 8.31 -10.20
C TRP A 96 -7.51 8.11 -9.87
N LEU A 97 -7.13 6.97 -9.29
CA LEU A 97 -5.74 6.64 -9.00
C LEU A 97 -4.86 6.67 -10.27
N ARG A 98 -5.37 6.12 -11.39
CA ARG A 98 -4.66 6.20 -12.69
C ARG A 98 -4.49 7.65 -13.14
N GLN A 99 -5.55 8.45 -13.08
CA GLN A 99 -5.50 9.88 -13.45
C GLN A 99 -4.58 10.69 -12.53
N ALA A 100 -4.51 10.30 -11.26
CA ALA A 100 -3.64 10.91 -10.26
C ALA A 100 -2.19 10.42 -10.34
N SER A 101 -1.84 9.62 -11.36
CA SER A 101 -0.50 9.06 -11.56
C SER A 101 -0.04 8.09 -10.47
N TYR A 102 -0.98 7.39 -9.80
CA TYR A 102 -0.61 6.28 -8.92
C TYR A 102 0.09 5.19 -9.75
N ALA A 103 1.35 4.96 -9.49
CA ALA A 103 2.20 4.09 -10.30
C ALA A 103 2.80 2.95 -9.45
N PRO A 104 2.11 1.79 -9.37
CA PRO A 104 2.67 0.61 -8.73
C PRO A 104 3.96 0.19 -9.41
N GLN A 105 4.99 -0.05 -8.61
CA GLN A 105 6.25 -0.58 -9.15
C GLN A 105 6.07 -2.06 -9.50
N PRO A 106 6.67 -2.51 -10.61
CA PRO A 106 6.68 -3.92 -10.92
C PRO A 106 7.55 -4.66 -9.90
N VAL A 107 7.02 -5.76 -9.41
CA VAL A 107 7.74 -6.74 -8.60
C VAL A 107 8.24 -7.82 -9.54
N ASP A 108 9.54 -7.99 -9.63
CA ASP A 108 10.15 -9.04 -10.43
C ASP A 108 9.98 -10.40 -9.72
N ILE A 109 9.55 -11.39 -10.48
CA ILE A 109 9.46 -12.79 -10.01
C ILE A 109 10.63 -13.57 -10.62
N ASP A 110 11.55 -14.01 -9.78
CA ASP A 110 12.83 -14.57 -10.21
C ASP A 110 12.73 -15.94 -10.91
N SER A 111 11.56 -16.58 -10.88
CA SER A 111 11.43 -17.95 -11.37
C SER A 111 10.05 -18.29 -11.91
N HIS A 112 10.00 -18.88 -13.11
CA HIS A 112 8.77 -19.48 -13.65
C HIS A 112 8.21 -20.59 -12.73
N ALA A 113 9.06 -21.31 -12.01
CA ALA A 113 8.61 -22.30 -11.06
C ALA A 113 7.82 -21.67 -9.90
N LEU A 114 8.22 -20.48 -9.44
CA LEU A 114 7.52 -19.72 -8.42
C LEU A 114 6.17 -19.20 -8.94
N MET A 115 6.13 -18.72 -10.20
CA MET A 115 4.88 -18.36 -10.87
C MET A 115 3.92 -19.55 -10.94
N PHE A 116 4.40 -20.73 -11.31
CA PHE A 116 3.57 -21.94 -11.35
C PHE A 116 3.14 -22.39 -9.95
N ALA A 117 4.03 -22.31 -8.96
CA ALA A 117 3.73 -22.63 -7.56
C ALA A 117 2.61 -21.79 -6.97
N SER A 118 2.41 -20.55 -7.46
CA SER A 118 1.32 -19.65 -7.01
C SER A 118 -0.06 -20.31 -7.17
N THR A 119 -0.24 -21.19 -8.14
CA THR A 119 -1.50 -21.93 -8.36
C THR A 119 -1.88 -22.81 -7.16
N PHE A 120 -0.92 -23.20 -6.35
CA PHE A 120 -1.10 -24.06 -5.17
C PHE A 120 -1.05 -23.28 -3.85
N VAL A 121 -0.74 -22.00 -3.91
CA VAL A 121 -0.66 -21.15 -2.71
C VAL A 121 -2.00 -20.41 -2.55
N PRO A 122 -2.75 -20.69 -1.49
CA PRO A 122 -3.97 -19.95 -1.20
C PRO A 122 -3.67 -18.44 -1.11
N LEU A 123 -4.59 -17.61 -1.56
CA LEU A 123 -4.49 -16.15 -1.51
C LEU A 123 -3.39 -15.54 -2.40
N VAL A 124 -2.94 -16.27 -3.41
CA VAL A 124 -2.06 -15.78 -4.48
C VAL A 124 -2.71 -16.11 -5.83
N HIS A 125 -3.11 -15.09 -6.58
CA HIS A 125 -3.81 -15.22 -7.84
C HIS A 125 -3.11 -14.42 -8.93
N LEU A 126 -3.06 -14.94 -10.15
CA LEU A 126 -2.43 -14.29 -11.30
C LEU A 126 -3.42 -13.91 -12.40
N ASP A 127 -4.64 -14.39 -12.27
CA ASP A 127 -5.70 -14.31 -13.30
C ASP A 127 -6.41 -12.93 -13.34
N ASP A 128 -5.95 -11.97 -12.54
CA ASP A 128 -6.32 -10.56 -12.61
C ASP A 128 -5.22 -9.66 -13.20
N HIS A 129 -4.04 -10.21 -13.41
CA HIS A 129 -2.93 -9.47 -14.02
C HIS A 129 -3.03 -9.45 -15.55
N PRO A 130 -2.57 -8.37 -16.21
CA PRO A 130 -2.38 -8.38 -17.66
C PRO A 130 -1.45 -9.51 -18.09
N GLU A 131 -1.83 -10.25 -19.14
CA GLU A 131 -1.03 -11.36 -19.66
C GLU A 131 0.43 -10.96 -19.96
N ALA A 132 0.63 -9.76 -20.49
CA ALA A 132 1.96 -9.24 -20.78
C ALA A 132 2.83 -9.09 -19.52
N ASP A 133 2.25 -8.67 -18.38
CA ASP A 133 2.95 -8.52 -17.10
C ASP A 133 3.29 -9.90 -16.53
N VAL A 134 2.35 -10.85 -16.60
CA VAL A 134 2.57 -12.23 -16.18
C VAL A 134 3.66 -12.89 -17.02
N PHE A 135 3.61 -12.73 -18.35
CA PHE A 135 4.62 -13.26 -19.25
C PHE A 135 6.01 -12.66 -19.03
N ALA A 136 6.06 -11.35 -18.73
CA ALA A 136 7.29 -10.66 -18.38
C ALA A 136 7.78 -10.96 -16.95
N MET A 137 7.02 -11.71 -16.16
CA MET A 137 7.28 -11.98 -14.73
C MET A 137 7.40 -10.70 -13.89
N LYS A 138 6.62 -9.66 -14.22
CA LYS A 138 6.64 -8.35 -13.57
C LYS A 138 5.23 -7.97 -13.10
N LEU A 139 4.96 -8.23 -11.85
CA LEU A 139 3.63 -8.00 -11.29
C LEU A 139 3.50 -6.60 -10.72
N LYS A 140 2.50 -5.84 -11.13
CA LYS A 140 2.21 -4.49 -10.63
C LYS A 140 1.27 -4.57 -9.43
N ILE A 141 1.86 -4.60 -8.24
CA ILE A 141 1.18 -4.77 -6.97
C ILE A 141 1.21 -3.46 -6.18
N SER A 142 0.13 -3.14 -5.47
CA SER A 142 0.17 -2.05 -4.49
C SER A 142 0.98 -2.48 -3.26
N LEU A 143 2.11 -1.82 -3.05
CA LEU A 143 3.00 -2.01 -1.91
C LEU A 143 2.97 -0.78 -0.99
N PRO A 144 3.38 -0.89 0.29
CA PRO A 144 3.49 0.26 1.18
C PRO A 144 4.33 1.39 0.59
N SER A 145 5.47 1.07 -0.01
CA SER A 145 6.36 2.04 -0.68
C SER A 145 5.71 2.77 -1.85
N THR A 146 4.79 2.12 -2.56
CA THR A 146 4.01 2.76 -3.64
C THR A 146 3.03 3.77 -3.07
N VAL A 147 2.35 3.43 -1.97
CA VAL A 147 1.41 4.33 -1.28
C VAL A 147 2.16 5.54 -0.70
N GLU A 148 3.30 5.32 -0.06
CA GLU A 148 4.14 6.38 0.48
C GLU A 148 4.62 7.35 -0.60
N ARG A 149 5.16 6.83 -1.71
CA ARG A 149 5.60 7.66 -2.83
C ARG A 149 4.45 8.47 -3.42
N PHE A 150 3.28 7.87 -3.61
CA PHE A 150 2.09 8.58 -4.09
C PHE A 150 1.70 9.73 -3.16
N ILE A 151 1.74 9.53 -1.85
CA ILE A 151 1.47 10.57 -0.86
C ILE A 151 2.51 11.69 -0.96
N GLN A 152 3.80 11.34 -1.03
CA GLN A 152 4.91 12.28 -1.15
C GLN A 152 4.76 13.19 -2.37
N GLU A 153 4.45 12.59 -3.53
CA GLU A 153 4.33 13.32 -4.79
C GLU A 153 3.07 14.20 -4.84
N ARG A 154 1.97 13.72 -4.25
CA ARG A 154 0.69 14.40 -4.33
C ARG A 154 0.47 15.45 -3.27
N LEU A 155 1.03 15.28 -2.10
CA LEU A 155 0.81 16.16 -0.94
C LEU A 155 2.13 16.80 -0.47
N PRO A 156 2.57 17.88 -1.11
CA PRO A 156 3.70 18.65 -0.63
C PRO A 156 3.46 19.08 0.83
N GLY A 157 4.48 18.90 1.69
CA GLY A 157 4.36 19.15 3.13
C GLY A 157 3.99 17.92 3.96
N SER A 158 3.81 16.75 3.35
CA SER A 158 3.79 15.50 4.08
C SER A 158 5.19 15.18 4.62
N GLU A 159 5.25 14.61 5.80
CA GLU A 159 6.49 14.22 6.48
C GLU A 159 6.49 12.71 6.70
N ARG A 160 7.65 12.08 6.54
CA ARG A 160 7.83 10.65 6.83
C ARG A 160 8.79 10.47 7.99
N ILE A 161 8.42 9.58 8.90
CA ILE A 161 9.26 9.11 9.99
C ILE A 161 9.37 7.60 9.84
N GLU A 162 10.57 7.09 9.80
CA GLU A 162 10.82 5.65 9.81
C GLU A 162 11.48 5.24 11.11
N LEU A 163 10.99 4.14 11.64
CA LEU A 163 11.53 3.48 12.82
C LEU A 163 12.04 2.12 12.37
N CYS A 164 13.33 1.89 12.57
CA CYS A 164 13.90 0.57 12.43
C CYS A 164 14.38 0.09 13.79
N TYR A 165 13.99 -1.09 14.21
CA TYR A 165 14.43 -1.65 15.47
C TYR A 165 15.12 -3.01 15.26
N ASP A 166 16.13 -3.22 16.04
CA ASP A 166 16.76 -4.50 16.29
C ASP A 166 16.63 -4.84 17.79
N ARG A 167 17.31 -5.88 18.25
CA ARG A 167 17.20 -6.29 19.67
C ARG A 167 17.83 -5.32 20.65
N GLU A 168 18.65 -4.40 20.20
CA GLU A 168 19.50 -3.55 21.03
C GLU A 168 19.07 -2.08 20.97
N ARG A 169 18.47 -1.64 19.86
CA ARG A 169 18.19 -0.22 19.61
C ARG A 169 17.02 0.00 18.65
N VAL A 170 16.54 1.23 18.68
CA VAL A 170 15.63 1.79 17.66
C VAL A 170 16.36 2.92 16.95
N VAL A 171 16.43 2.85 15.63
CA VAL A 171 16.88 3.93 14.76
C VAL A 171 15.64 4.69 14.28
N VAL A 172 15.66 6.01 14.47
CA VAL A 172 14.56 6.91 14.04
C VAL A 172 15.12 7.83 12.97
N HIS A 173 14.56 7.72 11.78
CA HIS A 173 14.89 8.56 10.63
C HIS A 173 13.73 9.50 10.29
N HIS A 174 14.04 10.77 10.00
CA HIS A 174 13.09 11.75 9.50
C HIS A 174 13.42 12.05 8.05
N GLY A 175 12.55 11.64 7.16
CA GLY A 175 12.73 11.86 5.72
C GLY A 175 12.19 10.73 4.87
N TRP A 176 12.28 10.91 3.55
CA TRP A 176 11.73 9.97 2.57
C TRP A 176 12.74 8.90 2.13
N THR A 177 14.01 9.09 2.43
CA THR A 177 15.03 8.07 2.20
C THR A 177 14.86 6.96 3.23
N PRO A 178 14.78 5.68 2.85
CA PRO A 178 14.66 4.60 3.82
C PRO A 178 15.94 4.43 4.64
N ILE A 179 15.79 3.96 5.87
CA ILE A 179 16.91 3.50 6.70
C ILE A 179 17.61 2.34 5.97
N ALA A 180 18.94 2.34 6.00
CA ALA A 180 19.72 1.29 5.38
C ALA A 180 19.45 -0.09 5.99
N GLU A 181 19.66 -1.15 5.20
CA GLU A 181 19.45 -2.53 5.65
C GLU A 181 20.18 -2.82 6.96
N GLY A 182 19.57 -3.66 7.79
CA GLY A 182 20.12 -4.01 9.10
C GLY A 182 20.03 -2.88 10.13
N CYS A 183 19.08 -1.95 9.99
CA CYS A 183 18.91 -0.81 10.88
C CYS A 183 20.20 0.03 11.05
N GLN A 184 20.98 0.21 9.98
CA GLN A 184 22.19 1.02 10.05
C GLN A 184 21.84 2.50 10.08
N PRO A 185 22.17 3.24 11.16
CA PRO A 185 21.87 4.65 11.25
C PRO A 185 22.70 5.46 10.24
N GLY A 186 22.03 6.39 9.56
CA GLY A 186 22.63 7.39 8.70
C GLY A 186 22.97 8.69 9.45
N GLU A 187 23.51 9.65 8.70
CA GLU A 187 23.76 10.99 9.24
C GLU A 187 22.43 11.67 9.62
N GLY A 188 22.34 12.17 10.85
CA GLY A 188 21.14 12.84 11.38
C GLY A 188 20.10 11.90 11.99
N ASP A 189 20.31 10.59 11.95
CA ASP A 189 19.40 9.65 12.59
C ASP A 189 19.55 9.66 14.12
N ARG A 190 18.42 9.49 14.79
CA ARG A 190 18.42 9.32 16.24
C ARG A 190 18.46 7.84 16.60
N VAL A 191 19.43 7.45 17.39
CA VAL A 191 19.54 6.08 17.91
C VAL A 191 19.09 6.07 19.38
N VAL A 192 18.12 5.20 19.69
CA VAL A 192 17.59 5.01 21.04
C VAL A 192 17.91 3.58 21.49
N PRO A 193 18.79 3.39 22.48
CA PRO A 193 19.04 2.05 23.03
C PRO A 193 17.77 1.46 23.65
N LEU A 194 17.52 0.18 23.41
CA LEU A 194 16.52 -0.58 24.15
C LEU A 194 17.23 -1.03 25.44
N GLY A 195 16.71 -0.61 26.58
CA GLY A 195 17.27 -1.04 27.87
C GLY A 195 17.25 -2.56 28.00
N ALA A 196 18.32 -3.11 28.57
CA ALA A 196 18.41 -4.50 28.94
C ALA A 196 17.43 -4.88 30.04
#